data_035567a50bd62b13c0cfd2f01493bcc3
#
_entry.id   035567a50bd62b13c0cfd2f01493bcc3
#
_cell.length_a   1.000
_cell.length_b   1.000
_cell.length_c   1.000
_cell.angle_alpha   90.00
_cell.angle_beta   90.00
_cell.angle_gamma   90.00
#
_symmetry.space_group_name_H-M   'P 1'
#
loop_
_entity.id
_entity.type
_entity.pdbx_description
1 polymer ?
#
loop_
_entity_poly.entity_id
_entity_poly.type
_entity_poly.pdbx_seq_one_letter_code
_entity_poly.pdbx_strand_id
1 'polypeptide(L)'
;IYPTTAGLQQNKLKKIIQSSLEFCDKNDLLKEKSENLDYSEYGDLLETLKFLHKPPVETNLNELIEGKHPAQQTLIKEELIAHMLCAGILKNELEGRTGPSMKENSVNENEFVNSLPFQLTNSQNKVWSEIRQDLINEAPMRRLLQGDVGSGKTLVGALATLHATSNGWQTALLCPTEILADQHFTSFSDWFSILGIRVRLLTGSTKNKDRKEIIEDLAKGKIDILIGTHAIFQAGIEFKNLGLTVIDEQHRFGVHQRFSMLDKGGKINQSPHQLIMTATPIPRTLAMTVYGSLETSIIDELPPGRNPVQTSSRPDSLREKVINRVEEVCLTGKRAYWVCTLIEDSEELEAQSAEELYKEISNSLPKIKVGLVHGRLKKDQKDSMIDKFRKGDIQLLVCTTVIEVGVDVPEATLMIIENPERLGLSQLHQLRGRVGRKANTDSHCLLLYKEPLSSLAEERIRTMEDTNDGFKIAEKDLELRGAGDIYGIRQSGLMDLKIANPIRDSNLLVVAQEEAIELGKKEKAFAKTLVERWIGNRVDYSDS
;
A
#
# COMPACT_ATOMS: atom_id res chain seq x y z
N ILE A 1 28.30 -9.26 15.69
CA ILE A 1 28.87 -8.49 14.58
C ILE A 1 27.92 -7.33 14.31
N TYR A 2 28.44 -6.10 14.24
CA TYR A 2 27.64 -4.91 13.98
C TYR A 2 27.71 -4.54 12.50
N PRO A 3 26.65 -4.02 11.88
CA PRO A 3 26.74 -3.42 10.55
C PRO A 3 27.72 -2.24 10.59
N THR A 4 28.65 -2.20 9.65
CA THR A 4 29.71 -1.18 9.59
C THR A 4 29.63 -0.39 8.31
N THR A 5 29.98 0.90 8.41
CA THR A 5 30.19 1.79 7.27
C THR A 5 31.68 2.07 7.06
N ALA A 6 32.07 2.61 5.91
CA ALA A 6 33.46 2.96 5.62
C ALA A 6 34.05 3.86 6.73
N GLY A 7 35.18 3.46 7.29
CA GLY A 7 35.86 4.19 8.38
C GLY A 7 35.50 3.79 9.80
N LEU A 8 34.49 2.93 10.04
CA LEU A 8 34.12 2.49 11.39
C LEU A 8 34.33 0.98 11.56
N GLN A 9 35.42 0.61 12.26
CA GLN A 9 35.80 -0.78 12.48
C GLN A 9 35.01 -1.43 13.63
N GLN A 10 34.75 -2.75 13.55
CA GLN A 10 34.03 -3.56 14.55
C GLN A 10 34.52 -3.35 15.98
N ASN A 11 35.85 -3.35 16.19
CA ASN A 11 36.41 -3.17 17.53
C ASN A 11 36.14 -1.79 18.12
N LYS A 12 36.04 -0.77 17.27
CA LYS A 12 35.73 0.60 17.71
C LYS A 12 34.27 0.73 18.11
N LEU A 13 33.37 0.16 17.32
CA LEU A 13 31.93 0.06 17.65
C LEU A 13 31.69 -0.69 18.97
N LYS A 14 32.33 -1.85 19.13
CA LYS A 14 32.22 -2.66 20.35
C LYS A 14 32.63 -1.86 21.60
N LYS A 15 33.74 -1.10 21.52
CA LYS A 15 34.17 -0.25 22.65
C LYS A 15 33.19 0.88 22.93
N ILE A 16 32.66 1.54 21.91
CA ILE A 16 31.67 2.62 22.07
C ILE A 16 30.43 2.08 22.76
N ILE A 17 29.88 0.95 22.30
CA ILE A 17 28.69 0.35 22.90
C ILE A 17 28.93 -0.05 24.35
N GLN A 18 30.06 -0.69 24.65
CA GLN A 18 30.42 -1.06 26.02
C GLN A 18 30.51 0.16 26.94
N SER A 19 31.20 1.22 26.49
CA SER A 19 31.31 2.46 27.27
C SER A 19 29.94 3.13 27.47
N SER A 20 29.05 3.06 26.48
CA SER A 20 27.69 3.60 26.59
C SER A 20 26.85 2.82 27.61
N LEU A 21 26.93 1.49 27.60
CA LEU A 21 26.23 0.65 28.61
C LEU A 21 26.76 0.87 30.02
N GLU A 22 28.09 1.02 30.18
CA GLU A 22 28.69 1.37 31.47
C GLU A 22 28.25 2.77 31.94
N PHE A 23 28.12 3.73 31.03
CA PHE A 23 27.62 5.06 31.36
C PHE A 23 26.15 5.00 31.83
N CYS A 24 25.29 4.24 31.13
CA CYS A 24 23.90 4.03 31.52
C CYS A 24 23.81 3.41 32.93
N ASP A 25 24.64 2.43 33.21
CA ASP A 25 24.65 1.76 34.51
C ASP A 25 25.06 2.70 35.66
N LYS A 26 26.11 3.50 35.46
CA LYS A 26 26.60 4.48 36.44
C LYS A 26 25.63 5.61 36.75
N ASN A 27 24.75 5.92 35.78
CA ASN A 27 23.77 7.01 35.90
C ASN A 27 22.34 6.49 36.14
N ASP A 28 22.16 5.22 36.46
CA ASP A 28 20.86 4.56 36.64
C ASP A 28 19.86 4.76 35.49
N LEU A 29 20.38 4.86 34.26
CA LEU A 29 19.57 4.98 33.07
C LEU A 29 19.11 3.59 32.60
N LEU A 30 17.94 3.51 31.97
CA LEU A 30 17.35 2.28 31.42
C LEU A 30 17.01 1.20 32.47
N LYS A 31 16.92 1.57 33.77
CA LYS A 31 16.54 0.70 34.87
C LYS A 31 15.05 0.84 35.26
N GLU A 32 14.28 1.50 34.41
CA GLU A 32 12.84 1.64 34.60
C GLU A 32 12.18 0.26 34.61
N LYS A 33 11.33 0.01 35.57
CA LYS A 33 10.58 -1.23 35.72
C LYS A 33 9.10 -0.96 35.55
N SER A 34 8.39 -1.87 34.93
CA SER A 34 6.94 -1.92 34.88
C SER A 34 6.46 -3.17 35.61
N GLU A 35 5.35 -3.07 36.31
CA GLU A 35 4.70 -4.24 36.91
C GLU A 35 4.07 -5.14 35.86
N ASN A 36 3.77 -4.59 34.69
CA ASN A 36 3.07 -5.26 33.58
C ASN A 36 4.00 -5.67 32.42
N LEU A 37 5.29 -5.29 32.46
CA LEU A 37 6.26 -5.71 31.44
C LEU A 37 7.33 -6.57 32.09
N ASP A 38 7.27 -7.86 31.85
CA ASP A 38 8.21 -8.83 32.41
C ASP A 38 9.46 -8.89 31.54
N TYR A 39 10.60 -8.43 32.11
CA TYR A 39 11.93 -8.62 31.50
C TYR A 39 12.51 -10.01 31.80
N SER A 40 11.67 -10.92 32.30
CA SER A 40 12.02 -12.31 32.58
C SER A 40 13.30 -12.50 33.39
N GLU A 41 14.22 -13.32 32.94
CA GLU A 41 15.47 -13.69 33.61
C GLU A 41 16.48 -12.53 33.77
N TYR A 42 16.30 -11.42 32.99
CA TYR A 42 17.29 -10.33 32.93
C TYR A 42 16.99 -9.14 33.83
N GLY A 43 15.81 -9.10 34.42
CA GLY A 43 15.42 -8.12 35.45
C GLY A 43 15.11 -6.72 34.97
N ASP A 44 15.83 -6.17 33.98
CA ASP A 44 15.55 -4.87 33.36
C ASP A 44 16.13 -4.74 31.96
N LEU A 45 15.81 -3.63 31.27
CA LEU A 45 16.25 -3.34 29.91
C LEU A 45 17.79 -3.26 29.82
N LEU A 46 18.46 -2.65 30.78
CA LEU A 46 19.91 -2.48 30.76
C LEU A 46 20.64 -3.84 30.81
N GLU A 47 20.21 -4.75 31.67
CA GLU A 47 20.80 -6.09 31.77
C GLU A 47 20.51 -6.92 30.52
N THR A 48 19.30 -6.79 29.96
CA THR A 48 18.96 -7.41 28.65
C THR A 48 19.88 -6.93 27.53
N LEU A 49 20.15 -5.62 27.46
CA LEU A 49 21.07 -5.05 26.46
C LEU A 49 22.52 -5.47 26.69
N LYS A 50 22.98 -5.49 27.95
CA LYS A 50 24.33 -5.98 28.29
C LYS A 50 24.52 -7.42 27.81
N PHE A 51 23.54 -8.28 28.08
CA PHE A 51 23.57 -9.67 27.62
C PHE A 51 23.65 -9.77 26.08
N LEU A 52 22.78 -9.08 25.36
CA LEU A 52 22.73 -9.16 23.89
C LEU A 52 24.00 -8.62 23.21
N HIS A 53 24.64 -7.61 23.81
CA HIS A 53 25.89 -7.04 23.27
C HIS A 53 27.14 -7.84 23.69
N LYS A 54 27.07 -8.66 24.73
CA LYS A 54 28.15 -9.53 25.18
C LYS A 54 27.59 -10.86 25.72
N PRO A 55 26.98 -11.69 24.86
CA PRO A 55 26.43 -12.96 25.30
C PRO A 55 27.52 -13.87 25.87
N PRO A 56 27.25 -14.65 26.93
CA PRO A 56 28.13 -15.70 27.42
C PRO A 56 28.47 -16.72 26.34
N VAL A 57 29.59 -17.44 26.53
CA VAL A 57 30.07 -18.41 25.53
C VAL A 57 29.11 -19.60 25.37
N GLU A 58 28.38 -19.95 26.40
CA GLU A 58 27.41 -21.04 26.45
C GLU A 58 26.08 -20.70 25.78
N THR A 59 25.87 -19.45 25.37
CA THR A 59 24.60 -19.01 24.77
C THR A 59 24.34 -19.72 23.43
N ASN A 60 23.12 -20.18 23.25
CA ASN A 60 22.70 -20.81 21.98
C ASN A 60 22.64 -19.76 20.87
N LEU A 61 23.65 -19.76 19.99
CA LEU A 61 23.75 -18.83 18.87
C LEU A 61 22.63 -18.97 17.85
N ASN A 62 22.07 -20.17 17.67
CA ASN A 62 20.98 -20.38 16.72
C ASN A 62 19.71 -19.66 17.17
N GLU A 63 19.39 -19.68 18.46
CA GLU A 63 18.25 -18.94 18.99
C GLU A 63 18.43 -17.42 18.85
N LEU A 64 19.66 -16.93 19.03
CA LEU A 64 19.97 -15.50 18.80
C LEU A 64 19.83 -15.12 17.31
N ILE A 65 20.29 -15.96 16.39
CA ILE A 65 20.18 -15.73 14.95
C ILE A 65 18.72 -15.75 14.50
N GLU A 66 17.94 -16.68 15.02
CA GLU A 66 16.52 -16.83 14.70
C GLU A 66 15.62 -15.81 15.43
N GLY A 67 16.16 -15.00 16.34
CA GLY A 67 15.37 -14.04 17.14
C GLY A 67 14.49 -14.69 18.21
N LYS A 68 14.74 -15.94 18.55
CA LYS A 68 13.96 -16.74 19.53
C LYS A 68 14.49 -16.69 20.95
N HIS A 69 15.68 -16.12 21.14
CA HIS A 69 16.27 -16.03 22.47
C HIS A 69 15.44 -15.12 23.38
N PRO A 70 15.16 -15.50 24.67
CA PRO A 70 14.31 -14.75 25.57
C PRO A 70 14.64 -13.25 25.67
N ALA A 71 15.94 -12.91 25.75
CA ALA A 71 16.39 -11.51 25.76
C ALA A 71 15.97 -10.72 24.51
N GLN A 72 15.97 -11.36 23.33
CA GLN A 72 15.50 -10.70 22.11
C GLN A 72 13.97 -10.63 22.07
N GLN A 73 13.29 -11.69 22.51
CA GLN A 73 11.84 -11.74 22.56
C GLN A 73 11.27 -10.63 23.47
N THR A 74 11.95 -10.34 24.57
CA THR A 74 11.58 -9.22 25.46
C THR A 74 11.65 -7.87 24.74
N LEU A 75 12.77 -7.58 24.03
CA LEU A 75 12.92 -6.33 23.28
C LEU A 75 11.95 -6.25 22.10
N ILE A 76 11.71 -7.35 21.39
CA ILE A 76 10.72 -7.45 20.32
C ILE A 76 9.32 -7.12 20.86
N LYS A 77 8.95 -7.71 21.98
CA LYS A 77 7.67 -7.47 22.63
C LYS A 77 7.53 -6.00 23.07
N GLU A 78 8.58 -5.43 23.67
CA GLU A 78 8.62 -4.02 24.05
C GLU A 78 8.41 -3.07 22.86
N GLU A 79 9.08 -3.34 21.72
CA GLU A 79 8.89 -2.57 20.50
C GLU A 79 7.46 -2.67 19.98
N LEU A 80 6.89 -3.87 19.92
CA LEU A 80 5.51 -4.08 19.48
C LEU A 80 4.50 -3.35 20.38
N ILE A 81 4.68 -3.43 21.71
CA ILE A 81 3.86 -2.70 22.68
C ILE A 81 3.94 -1.19 22.46
N ALA A 82 5.15 -0.64 22.24
CA ALA A 82 5.33 0.78 22.00
C ALA A 82 4.56 1.25 20.76
N HIS A 83 4.60 0.47 19.68
CA HIS A 83 3.84 0.78 18.46
C HIS A 83 2.32 0.69 18.67
N MET A 84 1.85 -0.29 19.43
CA MET A 84 0.42 -0.44 19.75
C MET A 84 -0.07 0.65 20.70
N LEU A 85 0.74 1.06 21.67
CA LEU A 85 0.46 2.22 22.53
C LEU A 85 0.36 3.51 21.72
N CYS A 86 1.29 3.74 20.80
CA CYS A 86 1.25 4.91 19.91
C CYS A 86 -0.04 4.93 19.08
N ALA A 87 -0.41 3.78 18.50
CA ALA A 87 -1.68 3.65 17.77
C ALA A 87 -2.90 3.87 18.67
N GLY A 88 -2.85 3.40 19.93
CA GLY A 88 -3.90 3.60 20.94
C GLY A 88 -4.02 5.06 21.40
N ILE A 89 -2.91 5.77 21.59
CA ILE A 89 -2.89 7.20 21.93
C ILE A 89 -3.55 7.99 20.80
N LEU A 90 -3.15 7.75 19.54
CA LEU A 90 -3.74 8.37 18.37
C LEU A 90 -5.25 8.05 18.22
N LYS A 91 -5.66 6.83 18.59
CA LYS A 91 -7.07 6.46 18.64
C LYS A 91 -7.83 7.25 19.69
N ASN A 92 -7.31 7.36 20.91
CA ASN A 92 -7.94 8.09 22.03
C ASN A 92 -8.04 9.59 21.75
N GLU A 93 -7.03 10.21 21.15
CA GLU A 93 -7.08 11.62 20.74
C GLU A 93 -8.17 11.88 19.70
N LEU A 94 -8.48 10.89 18.89
CA LEU A 94 -9.54 10.94 17.89
C LEU A 94 -10.91 10.51 18.42
N GLU A 95 -10.97 9.69 19.47
CA GLU A 95 -12.23 9.30 20.14
C GLU A 95 -12.96 10.50 20.79
N GLY A 96 -12.26 11.61 21.05
CA GLY A 96 -12.87 12.88 21.47
C GLY A 96 -13.47 13.71 20.31
N ARG A 97 -13.24 13.32 19.07
CA ARG A 97 -13.78 14.00 17.88
C ARG A 97 -15.05 13.31 17.39
N THR A 98 -16.01 14.10 16.93
CA THR A 98 -17.23 13.58 16.29
C THR A 98 -17.04 13.49 14.78
N GLY A 99 -17.60 12.47 14.17
CA GLY A 99 -17.73 12.34 12.72
C GLY A 99 -19.00 13.05 12.21
N PRO A 100 -19.10 13.31 10.91
CA PRO A 100 -20.32 13.79 10.30
C PRO A 100 -21.34 12.64 10.23
N SER A 101 -22.29 12.56 11.18
CA SER A 101 -23.35 11.55 11.14
C SER A 101 -24.18 11.68 9.87
N MET A 102 -24.27 10.61 9.08
CA MET A 102 -24.98 10.58 7.81
C MET A 102 -26.24 9.75 7.95
N LYS A 103 -27.35 10.28 7.44
CA LYS A 103 -28.61 9.55 7.46
C LYS A 103 -28.62 8.45 6.41
N GLU A 104 -29.34 7.38 6.68
CA GLU A 104 -29.58 6.35 5.68
C GLU A 104 -30.35 6.94 4.50
N ASN A 105 -29.75 6.90 3.31
CA ASN A 105 -30.35 7.40 2.07
C ASN A 105 -30.20 6.34 0.98
N SER A 106 -31.19 5.45 0.90
CA SER A 106 -31.15 4.31 -0.03
C SER A 106 -31.62 4.64 -1.45
N VAL A 107 -32.23 5.80 -1.69
CA VAL A 107 -32.82 6.12 -3.00
C VAL A 107 -31.73 6.27 -4.07
N ASN A 108 -30.77 7.18 -3.85
CA ASN A 108 -29.69 7.42 -4.80
C ASN A 108 -28.76 6.19 -4.92
N GLU A 109 -28.56 5.45 -3.83
CA GLU A 109 -27.77 4.22 -3.84
C GLU A 109 -28.40 3.14 -4.71
N ASN A 110 -29.70 2.91 -4.58
CA ASN A 110 -30.44 1.95 -5.40
C ASN A 110 -30.46 2.36 -6.88
N GLU A 111 -30.67 3.64 -7.16
CA GLU A 111 -30.63 4.18 -8.53
C GLU A 111 -29.25 3.95 -9.15
N PHE A 112 -28.19 4.25 -8.42
CA PHE A 112 -26.81 4.02 -8.86
C PHE A 112 -26.54 2.53 -9.11
N VAL A 113 -26.82 1.65 -8.14
CA VAL A 113 -26.58 0.20 -8.27
C VAL A 113 -27.37 -0.39 -9.45
N ASN A 114 -28.62 0.05 -9.65
CA ASN A 114 -29.45 -0.41 -10.78
C ASN A 114 -28.96 0.13 -12.15
N SER A 115 -28.23 1.23 -12.17
CA SER A 115 -27.63 1.77 -13.40
C SER A 115 -26.37 1.03 -13.88
N LEU A 116 -25.78 0.22 -13.00
CA LEU A 116 -24.56 -0.53 -13.34
C LEU A 116 -24.88 -1.71 -14.27
N PRO A 117 -23.98 -2.01 -15.23
CA PRO A 117 -24.17 -3.14 -16.16
C PRO A 117 -23.90 -4.51 -15.54
N PHE A 118 -23.71 -4.58 -14.21
CA PHE A 118 -23.42 -5.78 -13.42
C PHE A 118 -23.98 -5.65 -12.01
N GLN A 119 -24.09 -6.77 -11.31
CA GLN A 119 -24.51 -6.80 -9.90
C GLN A 119 -23.30 -6.81 -8.98
N LEU A 120 -23.47 -6.26 -7.78
CA LEU A 120 -22.48 -6.35 -6.71
C LEU A 120 -22.31 -7.81 -6.27
N THR A 121 -21.08 -8.23 -5.96
CA THR A 121 -20.83 -9.53 -5.33
C THR A 121 -21.33 -9.55 -3.89
N ASN A 122 -21.45 -10.75 -3.30
CA ASN A 122 -21.83 -10.88 -1.90
C ASN A 122 -20.82 -10.20 -0.98
N SER A 123 -19.54 -10.36 -1.28
CA SER A 123 -18.46 -9.72 -0.52
C SER A 123 -18.50 -8.20 -0.61
N GLN A 124 -18.74 -7.63 -1.81
CA GLN A 124 -18.92 -6.18 -1.98
C GLN A 124 -20.12 -5.65 -1.22
N ASN A 125 -21.26 -6.36 -1.25
CA ASN A 125 -22.47 -5.99 -0.49
C ASN A 125 -22.22 -6.01 1.01
N LYS A 126 -21.54 -7.04 1.52
CA LYS A 126 -21.18 -7.16 2.94
C LYS A 126 -20.30 -5.98 3.36
N VAL A 127 -19.23 -5.73 2.63
CA VAL A 127 -18.28 -4.64 2.91
C VAL A 127 -18.98 -3.28 2.83
N TRP A 128 -19.85 -3.07 1.85
CA TRP A 128 -20.65 -1.84 1.75
C TRP A 128 -21.54 -1.67 2.97
N SER A 129 -22.19 -2.72 3.45
CA SER A 129 -23.00 -2.67 4.66
C SER A 129 -22.19 -2.27 5.90
N GLU A 130 -20.97 -2.78 6.06
CA GLU A 130 -20.05 -2.42 7.14
C GLU A 130 -19.68 -0.93 7.08
N ILE A 131 -19.28 -0.44 5.90
CA ILE A 131 -18.91 0.97 5.67
C ILE A 131 -20.10 1.89 5.92
N ARG A 132 -21.28 1.53 5.41
CA ARG A 132 -22.51 2.32 5.58
C ARG A 132 -22.88 2.46 7.06
N GLN A 133 -22.75 1.38 7.83
CA GLN A 133 -23.00 1.42 9.27
C GLN A 133 -22.04 2.38 9.98
N ASP A 134 -20.78 2.41 9.62
CA ASP A 134 -19.82 3.35 10.19
C ASP A 134 -20.15 4.80 9.82
N LEU A 135 -20.56 5.07 8.57
CA LEU A 135 -20.92 6.42 8.11
C LEU A 135 -22.16 6.99 8.82
N ILE A 136 -23.06 6.13 9.31
CA ILE A 136 -24.24 6.51 10.07
C ILE A 136 -23.89 6.85 11.52
N ASN A 137 -22.81 6.28 12.06
CA ASN A 137 -22.39 6.51 13.44
C ASN A 137 -21.79 7.92 13.61
N GLU A 138 -21.88 8.45 14.84
CA GLU A 138 -21.28 9.74 15.20
C GLU A 138 -19.76 9.68 15.38
N ALA A 139 -19.19 8.49 15.53
CA ALA A 139 -17.75 8.31 15.58
C ALA A 139 -17.14 8.40 14.17
N PRO A 140 -15.98 9.06 13.99
CA PRO A 140 -15.33 9.10 12.69
C PRO A 140 -14.93 7.71 12.23
N MET A 141 -15.46 7.23 11.10
CA MET A 141 -15.02 5.99 10.49
C MET A 141 -13.54 6.05 10.15
N ARG A 142 -12.81 5.03 10.48
CA ARG A 142 -11.44 4.80 10.03
C ARG A 142 -11.32 3.36 9.57
N ARG A 143 -11.47 3.13 8.27
CA ARG A 143 -11.58 1.79 7.71
C ARG A 143 -10.60 1.54 6.58
N LEU A 144 -9.94 0.38 6.63
CA LEU A 144 -9.08 -0.16 5.57
C LEU A 144 -9.88 -1.16 4.75
N LEU A 145 -10.09 -0.84 3.48
CA LEU A 145 -10.70 -1.72 2.49
C LEU A 145 -9.61 -2.44 1.70
N GLN A 146 -9.49 -3.73 1.94
CA GLN A 146 -8.56 -4.60 1.23
C GLN A 146 -9.29 -5.45 0.18
N GLY A 147 -8.58 -5.76 -0.87
CA GLY A 147 -9.07 -6.69 -1.88
C GLY A 147 -8.08 -6.79 -3.03
N ASP A 148 -8.12 -7.88 -3.74
CA ASP A 148 -7.22 -8.12 -4.87
C ASP A 148 -7.39 -7.10 -6.00
N VAL A 149 -6.44 -7.06 -6.93
CA VAL A 149 -6.52 -6.22 -8.13
C VAL A 149 -7.78 -6.57 -8.92
N GLY A 150 -8.65 -5.56 -9.13
CA GLY A 150 -9.91 -5.73 -9.86
C GLY A 150 -11.02 -6.42 -9.07
N SER A 151 -10.95 -6.51 -7.73
CA SER A 151 -12.06 -6.97 -6.86
C SER A 151 -13.22 -5.97 -6.77
N GLY A 152 -13.08 -4.75 -7.32
CA GLY A 152 -14.11 -3.72 -7.32
C GLY A 152 -14.10 -2.78 -6.11
N LYS A 153 -12.95 -2.61 -5.45
CA LYS A 153 -12.78 -1.62 -4.37
C LYS A 153 -13.25 -0.23 -4.74
N THR A 154 -12.92 0.21 -5.96
CA THR A 154 -13.33 1.52 -6.49
C THR A 154 -14.85 1.71 -6.47
N LEU A 155 -15.61 0.66 -6.75
CA LEU A 155 -17.07 0.69 -6.73
C LEU A 155 -17.61 0.87 -5.30
N VAL A 156 -17.02 0.18 -4.33
CA VAL A 156 -17.37 0.35 -2.91
C VAL A 156 -16.98 1.76 -2.42
N GLY A 157 -15.83 2.28 -2.85
CA GLY A 157 -15.43 3.67 -2.61
C GLY A 157 -16.41 4.69 -3.25
N ALA A 158 -16.96 4.38 -4.43
CA ALA A 158 -17.97 5.21 -5.08
C ALA A 158 -19.30 5.20 -4.31
N LEU A 159 -19.74 4.04 -3.78
CA LEU A 159 -20.91 3.96 -2.92
C LEU A 159 -20.75 4.79 -1.64
N ALA A 160 -19.60 4.72 -0.99
CA ALA A 160 -19.31 5.55 0.19
C ALA A 160 -19.33 7.05 -0.14
N THR A 161 -18.76 7.42 -1.28
CA THR A 161 -18.74 8.79 -1.79
C THR A 161 -20.16 9.28 -2.12
N LEU A 162 -20.97 8.44 -2.76
CA LEU A 162 -22.35 8.73 -3.07
C LEU A 162 -23.19 8.94 -1.80
N HIS A 163 -22.98 8.09 -0.80
CA HIS A 163 -23.67 8.22 0.49
C HIS A 163 -23.34 9.55 1.16
N ALA A 164 -22.06 9.94 1.20
CA ALA A 164 -21.62 11.20 1.78
C ALA A 164 -22.20 12.40 1.03
N THR A 165 -22.13 12.42 -0.31
CA THR A 165 -22.63 13.53 -1.13
C THR A 165 -24.15 13.64 -1.09
N SER A 166 -24.88 12.53 -1.03
CA SER A 166 -26.35 12.51 -0.85
C SER A 166 -26.80 13.07 0.51
N ASN A 167 -25.89 13.07 1.50
CA ASN A 167 -26.10 13.71 2.80
C ASN A 167 -25.61 15.17 2.86
N GLY A 168 -25.19 15.75 1.73
CA GLY A 168 -24.73 17.13 1.62
C GLY A 168 -23.29 17.37 2.08
N TRP A 169 -22.51 16.30 2.25
CA TRP A 169 -21.09 16.37 2.59
C TRP A 169 -20.21 16.33 1.35
N GLN A 170 -19.08 17.04 1.40
CA GLN A 170 -18.07 16.97 0.37
C GLN A 170 -17.16 15.74 0.59
N THR A 171 -16.66 15.17 -0.52
CA THR A 171 -15.71 14.05 -0.49
C THR A 171 -14.40 14.44 -1.16
N ALA A 172 -13.26 14.06 -0.55
CA ALA A 172 -11.93 14.11 -1.14
C ALA A 172 -11.49 12.69 -1.51
N LEU A 173 -11.16 12.43 -2.77
CA LEU A 173 -10.57 11.18 -3.24
C LEU A 173 -9.11 11.40 -3.65
N LEU A 174 -8.21 10.72 -2.98
CA LEU A 174 -6.77 10.86 -3.12
C LEU A 174 -6.17 9.67 -3.85
N CYS A 175 -5.37 9.98 -4.86
CA CYS A 175 -4.66 9.01 -5.69
C CYS A 175 -3.15 9.29 -5.67
N PRO A 176 -2.30 8.25 -5.71
CA PRO A 176 -0.84 8.44 -5.69
C PRO A 176 -0.28 9.05 -6.96
N THR A 177 -0.96 8.86 -8.09
CA THR A 177 -0.52 9.35 -9.41
C THR A 177 -1.61 10.10 -10.14
N GLU A 178 -1.21 10.99 -11.06
CA GLU A 178 -2.15 11.74 -11.89
C GLU A 178 -2.95 10.83 -12.82
N ILE A 179 -2.35 9.75 -13.33
CA ILE A 179 -3.03 8.79 -14.21
C ILE A 179 -4.20 8.12 -13.48
N LEU A 180 -4.00 7.68 -12.23
CA LEU A 180 -5.09 7.12 -11.42
C LEU A 180 -6.15 8.17 -11.09
N ALA A 181 -5.74 9.40 -10.80
CA ALA A 181 -6.68 10.48 -10.53
C ALA A 181 -7.54 10.79 -11.75
N ASP A 182 -6.96 10.84 -12.95
CA ASP A 182 -7.69 11.00 -14.23
C ASP A 182 -8.67 9.84 -14.46
N GLN A 183 -8.29 8.59 -14.15
CA GLN A 183 -9.17 7.43 -14.30
C GLN A 183 -10.36 7.47 -13.33
N HIS A 184 -10.09 7.75 -12.06
CA HIS A 184 -11.16 7.91 -11.08
C HIS A 184 -12.07 9.08 -11.45
N PHE A 185 -11.50 10.20 -11.91
CA PHE A 185 -12.28 11.35 -12.36
C PHE A 185 -13.24 10.98 -13.50
N THR A 186 -12.75 10.26 -14.51
CA THR A 186 -13.57 9.80 -15.63
C THR A 186 -14.68 8.88 -15.13
N SER A 187 -14.33 7.83 -14.37
CA SER A 187 -15.31 6.86 -13.88
C SER A 187 -16.36 7.47 -12.98
N PHE A 188 -15.96 8.32 -12.02
CA PHE A 188 -16.90 8.97 -11.09
C PHE A 188 -17.76 10.02 -11.80
N SER A 189 -17.21 10.75 -12.78
CA SER A 189 -17.97 11.69 -13.60
C SER A 189 -19.04 10.98 -14.40
N ASP A 190 -18.70 9.85 -15.04
CA ASP A 190 -19.64 9.05 -15.82
C ASP A 190 -20.74 8.45 -14.93
N TRP A 191 -20.35 7.84 -13.81
CA TRP A 191 -21.29 7.20 -12.89
C TRP A 191 -22.26 8.18 -12.22
N PHE A 192 -21.80 9.37 -11.89
CA PHE A 192 -22.56 10.34 -11.11
C PHE A 192 -23.20 11.46 -11.93
N SER A 193 -22.97 11.48 -13.26
CA SER A 193 -23.53 12.48 -14.15
C SER A 193 -25.07 12.54 -14.08
N ILE A 194 -25.72 11.38 -14.01
CA ILE A 194 -27.20 11.25 -13.96
C ILE A 194 -27.75 11.80 -12.64
N LEU A 195 -26.97 11.69 -11.55
CA LEU A 195 -27.36 12.14 -10.22
C LEU A 195 -27.07 13.63 -9.95
N GLY A 196 -26.49 14.34 -10.93
CA GLY A 196 -26.16 15.76 -10.83
C GLY A 196 -25.05 16.09 -9.84
N ILE A 197 -24.23 15.12 -9.43
CA ILE A 197 -23.10 15.30 -8.51
C ILE A 197 -21.90 15.91 -9.27
N ARG A 198 -21.34 16.95 -8.72
CA ARG A 198 -20.27 17.75 -9.35
C ARG A 198 -18.90 17.24 -8.95
N VAL A 199 -18.23 16.59 -9.88
CA VAL A 199 -16.86 16.05 -9.72
C VAL A 199 -15.85 17.03 -10.34
N ARG A 200 -14.72 17.25 -9.67
CA ARG A 200 -13.57 18.03 -10.19
C ARG A 200 -12.26 17.30 -9.92
N LEU A 201 -11.29 17.58 -10.80
CA LEU A 201 -9.95 17.01 -10.72
C LEU A 201 -8.94 18.10 -10.37
N LEU A 202 -8.06 17.82 -9.39
CA LEU A 202 -6.98 18.71 -8.99
C LEU A 202 -5.67 17.93 -8.86
N THR A 203 -4.73 18.20 -9.78
CA THR A 203 -3.41 17.57 -9.82
C THR A 203 -2.29 18.60 -9.87
N GLY A 204 -1.04 18.15 -9.83
CA GLY A 204 0.12 19.03 -9.99
C GLY A 204 0.17 19.74 -11.35
N SER A 205 -0.38 19.11 -12.40
CA SER A 205 -0.44 19.65 -13.76
C SER A 205 -1.62 20.59 -14.02
N THR A 206 -2.53 20.76 -13.05
CA THR A 206 -3.69 21.67 -13.20
C THR A 206 -3.22 23.13 -13.37
N LYS A 207 -3.68 23.80 -14.43
CA LYS A 207 -3.31 25.18 -14.74
C LYS A 207 -3.72 26.15 -13.62
N ASN A 208 -2.92 27.17 -13.37
CA ASN A 208 -3.13 28.11 -12.26
C ASN A 208 -4.51 28.79 -12.27
N LYS A 209 -5.08 29.06 -13.45
CA LYS A 209 -6.42 29.66 -13.58
C LYS A 209 -7.50 28.69 -13.09
N ASP A 210 -7.47 27.48 -13.61
CA ASP A 210 -8.44 26.44 -13.27
C ASP A 210 -8.32 26.03 -11.79
N ARG A 211 -7.07 26.01 -11.29
CA ARG A 211 -6.79 25.75 -9.87
C ARG A 211 -7.46 26.78 -8.94
N LYS A 212 -7.38 28.07 -9.26
CA LYS A 212 -8.02 29.13 -8.45
C LYS A 212 -9.54 28.96 -8.44
N GLU A 213 -10.12 28.69 -9.60
CA GLU A 213 -11.56 28.46 -9.74
C GLU A 213 -12.03 27.24 -8.92
N ILE A 214 -11.28 26.12 -9.01
CA ILE A 214 -11.58 24.91 -8.23
C ILE A 214 -11.54 25.21 -6.73
N ILE A 215 -10.51 25.92 -6.24
CA ILE A 215 -10.37 26.24 -4.81
C ILE A 215 -11.53 27.12 -4.34
N GLU A 216 -11.90 28.14 -5.10
CA GLU A 216 -13.03 29.01 -4.75
C GLU A 216 -14.37 28.26 -4.75
N ASP A 217 -14.63 27.43 -5.76
CA ASP A 217 -15.86 26.67 -5.87
C ASP A 217 -15.94 25.56 -4.80
N LEU A 218 -14.81 24.98 -4.39
CA LEU A 218 -14.73 24.02 -3.30
C LEU A 218 -15.13 24.67 -1.96
N ALA A 219 -14.53 25.82 -1.64
CA ALA A 219 -14.83 26.58 -0.41
C ALA A 219 -16.29 27.10 -0.38
N LYS A 220 -16.90 27.36 -1.53
CA LYS A 220 -18.32 27.74 -1.65
C LYS A 220 -19.28 26.53 -1.61
N GLY A 221 -18.77 25.29 -1.66
CA GLY A 221 -19.57 24.07 -1.70
C GLY A 221 -20.24 23.80 -3.04
N LYS A 222 -19.68 24.31 -4.13
CA LYS A 222 -20.15 24.06 -5.49
C LYS A 222 -19.54 22.78 -6.09
N ILE A 223 -18.56 22.18 -5.45
CA ILE A 223 -17.94 20.93 -5.80
C ILE A 223 -18.30 19.92 -4.73
N ASP A 224 -18.86 18.80 -5.14
CA ASP A 224 -19.28 17.73 -4.23
C ASP A 224 -18.15 16.71 -4.02
N ILE A 225 -17.39 16.42 -5.08
CA ILE A 225 -16.27 15.48 -5.04
C ILE A 225 -15.04 16.13 -5.66
N LEU A 226 -13.95 16.18 -4.89
CA LEU A 226 -12.64 16.57 -5.38
C LEU A 226 -11.74 15.34 -5.48
N ILE A 227 -11.31 15.00 -6.70
CA ILE A 227 -10.36 13.92 -6.97
C ILE A 227 -9.00 14.54 -7.27
N GLY A 228 -7.92 13.95 -6.77
CA GLY A 228 -6.59 14.42 -7.14
C GLY A 228 -5.45 13.71 -6.41
N THR A 229 -4.26 14.27 -6.58
CA THR A 229 -3.03 13.77 -5.98
C THR A 229 -2.69 14.53 -4.69
N HIS A 230 -1.45 14.47 -4.24
CA HIS A 230 -0.94 15.28 -3.12
C HIS A 230 -1.26 16.78 -3.22
N ALA A 231 -1.63 17.27 -4.40
CA ALA A 231 -2.07 18.65 -4.60
C ALA A 231 -3.24 19.06 -3.70
N ILE A 232 -4.09 18.10 -3.28
CA ILE A 232 -5.23 18.35 -2.38
C ILE A 232 -4.79 18.68 -0.94
N PHE A 233 -3.59 18.24 -0.54
CA PHE A 233 -3.05 18.51 0.81
C PHE A 233 -2.42 19.90 0.95
N GLN A 234 -2.14 20.59 -0.15
CA GLN A 234 -1.43 21.86 -0.11
C GLN A 234 -2.20 22.93 0.68
N ALA A 235 -1.44 23.86 1.27
CA ALA A 235 -2.00 25.00 1.97
C ALA A 235 -2.92 25.82 1.05
N GLY A 236 -4.01 26.36 1.62
CA GLY A 236 -5.00 27.14 0.87
C GLY A 236 -6.12 26.36 0.21
N ILE A 237 -6.17 25.02 0.36
CA ILE A 237 -7.31 24.20 -0.06
C ILE A 237 -8.21 23.98 1.15
N GLU A 238 -9.38 24.59 1.10
CA GLU A 238 -10.39 24.50 2.16
C GLU A 238 -11.69 23.95 1.59
N PHE A 239 -12.26 23.00 2.32
CA PHE A 239 -13.58 22.44 2.05
C PHE A 239 -14.63 23.18 2.88
N LYS A 240 -15.80 23.42 2.33
CA LYS A 240 -16.91 24.00 3.08
C LYS A 240 -17.40 23.04 4.17
N ASN A 241 -17.50 21.74 3.84
CA ASN A 241 -18.01 20.68 4.71
C ASN A 241 -17.48 19.30 4.27
N LEU A 242 -16.19 19.04 4.50
CA LEU A 242 -15.60 17.73 4.20
C LEU A 242 -16.15 16.68 5.15
N GLY A 243 -16.83 15.66 4.61
CA GLY A 243 -17.41 14.57 5.38
C GLY A 243 -16.72 13.22 5.19
N LEU A 244 -16.12 13.00 4.02
CA LEU A 244 -15.46 11.74 3.71
C LEU A 244 -14.14 11.98 2.97
N THR A 245 -13.11 11.25 3.38
CA THR A 245 -11.84 11.14 2.67
C THR A 245 -11.65 9.70 2.20
N VAL A 246 -11.47 9.51 0.90
CA VAL A 246 -11.13 8.21 0.30
C VAL A 246 -9.68 8.28 -0.16
N ILE A 247 -8.85 7.32 0.27
CA ILE A 247 -7.42 7.26 -0.08
C ILE A 247 -7.18 5.95 -0.83
N ASP A 248 -6.81 6.05 -2.10
CA ASP A 248 -6.47 4.87 -2.91
C ASP A 248 -4.97 4.62 -2.90
N GLU A 249 -4.57 3.34 -2.81
CA GLU A 249 -3.16 2.88 -2.75
C GLU A 249 -2.32 3.60 -1.69
N GLN A 250 -2.78 3.55 -0.45
CA GLN A 250 -2.19 4.26 0.69
C GLN A 250 -0.68 4.05 0.88
N HIS A 251 -0.16 2.88 0.54
CA HIS A 251 1.25 2.55 0.73
C HIS A 251 2.22 3.51 0.02
N ARG A 252 1.72 4.35 -0.89
CA ARG A 252 2.48 5.37 -1.62
C ARG A 252 2.40 6.77 -1.00
N PHE A 253 1.66 6.93 0.11
CA PHE A 253 1.52 8.20 0.83
C PHE A 253 2.31 8.19 2.15
N GLY A 254 3.04 9.27 2.43
CA GLY A 254 3.73 9.45 3.71
C GLY A 254 2.77 9.60 4.89
N VAL A 255 3.23 9.27 6.10
CA VAL A 255 2.44 9.35 7.35
C VAL A 255 1.89 10.76 7.56
N HIS A 256 2.69 11.82 7.33
CA HIS A 256 2.28 13.22 7.48
C HIS A 256 1.12 13.63 6.56
N GLN A 257 1.08 13.10 5.34
CA GLN A 257 0.01 13.42 4.40
C GLN A 257 -1.34 12.86 4.84
N ARG A 258 -1.32 11.75 5.57
CA ARG A 258 -2.54 11.10 6.11
C ARG A 258 -3.17 11.91 7.23
N PHE A 259 -2.33 12.45 8.13
CA PHE A 259 -2.81 13.25 9.27
C PHE A 259 -3.33 14.63 8.84
N SER A 260 -2.71 15.27 7.85
CA SER A 260 -3.12 16.59 7.39
C SER A 260 -4.57 16.68 6.86
N MET A 261 -5.19 15.53 6.50
CA MET A 261 -6.60 15.48 6.07
C MET A 261 -7.58 15.42 7.23
N LEU A 262 -7.17 14.92 8.40
CA LEU A 262 -8.04 14.85 9.57
C LEU A 262 -8.41 16.26 10.09
N ASP A 263 -7.53 17.23 9.89
CA ASP A 263 -7.71 18.61 10.36
C ASP A 263 -8.43 19.51 9.34
N LYS A 264 -8.62 19.05 8.09
CA LYS A 264 -9.34 19.81 7.04
C LYS A 264 -10.87 19.79 7.16
N GLY A 265 -11.43 19.14 8.16
CA GLY A 265 -12.89 19.04 8.40
C GLY A 265 -13.59 20.37 8.76
N GLY A 266 -12.87 21.45 8.97
CA GLY A 266 -13.38 22.82 9.07
C GLY A 266 -14.14 23.18 10.36
N LYS A 267 -14.40 22.26 11.28
CA LYS A 267 -15.04 22.54 12.57
C LYS A 267 -14.17 22.01 13.71
N ILE A 268 -14.07 22.79 14.77
CA ILE A 268 -13.40 22.37 16.01
C ILE A 268 -14.06 21.07 16.51
N ASN A 269 -13.25 20.04 16.77
CA ASN A 269 -13.66 18.70 17.22
C ASN A 269 -14.44 17.82 16.21
N GLN A 270 -14.47 18.15 14.91
CA GLN A 270 -15.07 17.28 13.90
C GLN A 270 -13.98 16.77 12.94
N SER A 271 -13.93 15.45 12.74
CA SER A 271 -13.04 14.80 11.77
C SER A 271 -13.85 14.11 10.67
N PRO A 272 -13.44 14.20 9.39
CA PRO A 272 -14.11 13.48 8.31
C PRO A 272 -13.93 11.97 8.50
N HIS A 273 -14.88 11.19 8.00
CA HIS A 273 -14.72 9.76 7.84
C HIS A 273 -13.56 9.46 6.89
N GLN A 274 -12.84 8.37 7.12
CA GLN A 274 -11.68 7.98 6.32
C GLN A 274 -11.82 6.54 5.84
N LEU A 275 -11.87 6.37 4.52
CA LEU A 275 -11.84 5.08 3.84
C LEU A 275 -10.51 4.94 3.10
N ILE A 276 -9.71 3.96 3.47
CA ILE A 276 -8.44 3.67 2.85
C ILE A 276 -8.60 2.42 2.00
N MET A 277 -8.14 2.46 0.75
CA MET A 277 -8.20 1.34 -0.17
C MET A 277 -6.80 0.87 -0.52
N THR A 278 -6.58 -0.43 -0.61
CA THR A 278 -5.32 -1.00 -1.10
C THR A 278 -5.57 -2.24 -1.95
N ALA A 279 -4.85 -2.33 -3.08
CA ALA A 279 -4.84 -3.51 -3.94
C ALA A 279 -3.73 -4.50 -3.57
N THR A 280 -2.80 -4.10 -2.70
CA THR A 280 -1.87 -5.06 -2.09
C THR A 280 -2.54 -5.66 -0.87
N PRO A 281 -2.92 -6.93 -0.90
CA PRO A 281 -3.39 -7.59 0.29
C PRO A 281 -2.29 -7.55 1.36
N ILE A 282 -2.66 -7.10 2.55
CA ILE A 282 -1.75 -7.08 3.69
C ILE A 282 -2.18 -8.23 4.58
N PRO A 283 -1.28 -9.16 4.94
CA PRO A 283 -1.62 -10.24 5.86
C PRO A 283 -2.30 -9.69 7.11
N ARG A 284 -3.33 -10.39 7.57
CA ARG A 284 -4.19 -9.92 8.67
C ARG A 284 -3.40 -9.56 9.93
N THR A 285 -2.40 -10.35 10.25
CA THR A 285 -1.49 -10.13 11.38
C THR A 285 -0.72 -8.82 11.25
N LEU A 286 -0.19 -8.55 10.07
CA LEU A 286 0.52 -7.31 9.77
C LEU A 286 -0.43 -6.11 9.73
N ALA A 287 -1.63 -6.28 9.19
CA ALA A 287 -2.65 -5.24 9.17
C ALA A 287 -3.05 -4.81 10.59
N MET A 288 -3.23 -5.75 11.52
CA MET A 288 -3.52 -5.46 12.93
C MET A 288 -2.39 -4.69 13.62
N THR A 289 -1.15 -4.95 13.26
CA THR A 289 0.02 -4.29 13.86
C THR A 289 0.23 -2.89 13.29
N VAL A 290 0.15 -2.76 11.98
CA VAL A 290 0.46 -1.51 11.25
C VAL A 290 -0.70 -0.53 11.27
N TYR A 291 -1.92 -1.06 11.24
CA TYR A 291 -3.16 -0.31 11.13
C TYR A 291 -4.11 -0.56 12.29
N GLY A 292 -3.59 -0.93 13.47
CA GLY A 292 -4.38 -1.30 14.65
C GLY A 292 -5.44 -0.27 15.10
N SER A 293 -5.36 0.96 14.56
CA SER A 293 -6.39 2.00 14.73
C SER A 293 -7.46 1.99 13.63
N LEU A 294 -7.37 1.10 12.62
CA LEU A 294 -8.31 1.01 11.50
C LEU A 294 -9.13 -0.28 11.60
N GLU A 295 -10.43 -0.15 11.43
CA GLU A 295 -11.30 -1.30 11.12
C GLU A 295 -10.95 -1.84 9.73
N THR A 296 -11.02 -3.16 9.54
CA THR A 296 -10.62 -3.77 8.27
C THR A 296 -11.78 -4.51 7.63
N SER A 297 -12.05 -4.21 6.36
CA SER A 297 -12.98 -4.94 5.49
C SER A 297 -12.24 -5.55 4.32
N ILE A 298 -12.58 -6.78 3.95
CA ILE A 298 -11.91 -7.54 2.89
C ILE A 298 -12.92 -7.93 1.82
N ILE A 299 -12.61 -7.60 0.55
CA ILE A 299 -13.31 -8.15 -0.61
C ILE A 299 -12.52 -9.37 -1.07
N ASP A 300 -13.03 -10.55 -0.74
CA ASP A 300 -12.43 -11.87 -1.00
C ASP A 300 -13.01 -12.57 -2.25
N GLU A 301 -13.92 -11.90 -2.97
CA GLU A 301 -14.51 -12.38 -4.20
C GLU A 301 -14.07 -11.54 -5.40
N LEU A 302 -13.85 -12.19 -6.53
CA LEU A 302 -13.69 -11.51 -7.82
C LEU A 302 -15.06 -11.30 -8.48
N PRO A 303 -15.22 -10.23 -9.29
CA PRO A 303 -16.45 -10.01 -10.04
C PRO A 303 -16.83 -11.21 -10.93
N PRO A 304 -18.13 -11.49 -11.10
CA PRO A 304 -18.59 -12.60 -11.92
C PRO A 304 -18.05 -12.56 -13.36
N GLY A 305 -17.70 -13.73 -13.89
CA GLY A 305 -17.18 -13.88 -15.25
C GLY A 305 -15.68 -13.57 -15.42
N ARG A 306 -14.98 -13.19 -14.37
CA ARG A 306 -13.53 -13.00 -14.43
C ARG A 306 -12.81 -14.34 -14.31
N ASN A 307 -12.10 -14.75 -15.36
CA ASN A 307 -11.27 -15.95 -15.34
C ASN A 307 -9.93 -15.68 -14.63
N PRO A 308 -9.41 -16.64 -13.84
CA PRO A 308 -8.06 -16.55 -13.29
C PRO A 308 -7.02 -16.41 -14.41
N VAL A 309 -6.01 -15.56 -14.21
CA VAL A 309 -4.91 -15.41 -15.15
C VAL A 309 -3.99 -16.62 -15.06
N GLN A 310 -3.77 -17.30 -16.19
CA GLN A 310 -2.85 -18.44 -16.25
C GLN A 310 -1.41 -17.93 -16.26
N THR A 311 -0.65 -18.24 -15.21
CA THR A 311 0.75 -17.84 -15.10
C THR A 311 1.66 -19.01 -15.50
N SER A 312 2.67 -18.71 -16.28
CA SER A 312 3.71 -19.70 -16.65
C SER A 312 5.07 -19.01 -16.72
N SER A 313 6.15 -19.77 -16.52
CA SER A 313 7.51 -19.26 -16.65
C SER A 313 8.28 -19.93 -17.78
N ARG A 314 9.23 -19.22 -18.38
CA ARG A 314 10.13 -19.73 -19.41
C ARG A 314 11.50 -19.11 -19.28
N PRO A 315 12.58 -19.87 -19.58
CA PRO A 315 13.92 -19.29 -19.63
C PRO A 315 14.07 -18.36 -20.83
N ASP A 316 14.92 -17.36 -20.71
CA ASP A 316 15.23 -16.36 -21.74
C ASP A 316 15.75 -17.00 -23.05
N SER A 317 16.36 -18.18 -22.99
CA SER A 317 16.73 -18.95 -24.16
C SER A 317 15.57 -19.31 -25.12
N LEU A 318 14.32 -19.21 -24.64
CA LEU A 318 13.12 -19.41 -25.46
C LEU A 318 12.47 -18.11 -25.96
N ARG A 319 13.15 -16.96 -25.82
CA ARG A 319 12.66 -15.63 -26.15
C ARG A 319 12.06 -15.52 -27.57
N GLU A 320 12.73 -16.08 -28.58
CA GLU A 320 12.22 -16.06 -29.96
C GLU A 320 10.86 -16.76 -30.09
N LYS A 321 10.67 -17.87 -29.38
CA LYS A 321 9.36 -18.55 -29.39
C LYS A 321 8.28 -17.71 -28.72
N VAL A 322 8.65 -16.95 -27.68
CA VAL A 322 7.73 -16.03 -27.00
C VAL A 322 7.35 -14.90 -27.92
N ILE A 323 8.31 -14.30 -28.64
CA ILE A 323 8.04 -13.23 -29.63
C ILE A 323 7.06 -13.71 -30.69
N ASN A 324 7.29 -14.89 -31.28
CA ASN A 324 6.38 -15.47 -32.28
C ASN A 324 4.96 -15.68 -31.72
N ARG A 325 4.85 -16.16 -30.47
CA ARG A 325 3.54 -16.34 -29.82
C ARG A 325 2.83 -15.01 -29.57
N VAL A 326 3.55 -13.96 -29.22
CA VAL A 326 3.00 -12.59 -29.07
C VAL A 326 2.46 -12.09 -30.41
N GLU A 327 3.18 -12.31 -31.54
CA GLU A 327 2.69 -11.95 -32.85
C GLU A 327 1.34 -12.64 -33.16
N GLU A 328 1.27 -13.95 -32.96
CA GLU A 328 0.04 -14.72 -33.16
C GLU A 328 -1.14 -14.15 -32.35
N VAL A 329 -0.91 -13.89 -31.07
CA VAL A 329 -1.96 -13.35 -30.16
C VAL A 329 -2.40 -11.96 -30.61
N CYS A 330 -1.46 -11.07 -30.93
CA CYS A 330 -1.78 -9.71 -31.37
C CYS A 330 -2.50 -9.68 -32.72
N LEU A 331 -2.18 -10.57 -33.65
CA LEU A 331 -2.87 -10.69 -34.94
C LEU A 331 -4.33 -11.15 -34.80
N THR A 332 -4.73 -11.77 -33.68
CA THR A 332 -6.15 -12.08 -33.40
C THR A 332 -6.95 -10.87 -32.88
N GLY A 333 -6.35 -9.68 -32.83
CA GLY A 333 -6.97 -8.46 -32.28
C GLY A 333 -6.88 -8.32 -30.76
N LYS A 334 -6.21 -9.25 -30.07
CA LYS A 334 -5.90 -9.15 -28.64
C LYS A 334 -4.70 -8.23 -28.44
N ARG A 335 -4.57 -7.71 -27.22
CA ARG A 335 -3.47 -6.80 -26.85
C ARG A 335 -2.57 -7.44 -25.82
N ALA A 336 -1.29 -7.06 -25.89
CA ALA A 336 -0.27 -7.59 -24.98
C ALA A 336 0.53 -6.46 -24.34
N TYR A 337 0.96 -6.69 -23.09
CA TYR A 337 1.99 -5.92 -22.42
C TYR A 337 3.30 -6.69 -22.42
N TRP A 338 4.40 -5.93 -22.57
CA TRP A 338 5.75 -6.45 -22.40
C TRP A 338 6.48 -5.56 -21.41
N VAL A 339 6.67 -6.05 -20.18
CA VAL A 339 7.26 -5.29 -19.10
C VAL A 339 8.75 -5.56 -19.02
N CYS A 340 9.53 -4.49 -19.17
CA CYS A 340 10.96 -4.49 -18.95
C CYS A 340 11.26 -4.15 -17.49
N THR A 341 12.01 -5.01 -16.80
CA THR A 341 12.44 -4.78 -15.43
C THR A 341 13.95 -4.62 -15.41
N LEU A 342 14.46 -3.58 -14.78
CA LEU A 342 15.87 -3.27 -14.76
C LEU A 342 16.57 -3.48 -13.43
N ILE A 343 17.93 -3.37 -13.50
CA ILE A 343 18.89 -3.78 -12.47
C ILE A 343 19.27 -2.63 -11.54
N GLU A 344 19.12 -1.37 -11.94
CA GLU A 344 19.75 -0.23 -11.27
C GLU A 344 18.72 0.85 -10.86
N ASP A 345 19.03 1.52 -9.74
CA ASP A 345 18.20 2.55 -9.07
C ASP A 345 18.06 3.88 -9.86
N SER A 346 18.24 3.87 -11.19
CA SER A 346 18.17 5.07 -12.01
C SER A 346 17.08 4.96 -13.09
N GLU A 347 16.12 5.87 -13.03
CA GLU A 347 15.07 6.03 -14.07
C GLU A 347 15.66 6.22 -15.48
N GLU A 348 16.92 6.63 -15.58
CA GLU A 348 17.62 6.79 -16.87
C GLU A 348 17.90 5.46 -17.54
N LEU A 349 18.44 4.52 -16.80
CA LEU A 349 18.78 3.19 -17.28
C LEU A 349 17.52 2.37 -17.56
N GLU A 350 16.49 2.53 -16.73
CA GLU A 350 15.18 1.91 -17.01
C GLU A 350 14.60 2.38 -18.35
N ALA A 351 14.62 3.67 -18.62
CA ALA A 351 14.12 4.21 -19.86
C ALA A 351 14.92 3.71 -21.06
N GLN A 352 16.27 3.71 -20.95
CA GLN A 352 17.16 3.25 -22.01
C GLN A 352 16.92 1.79 -22.38
N SER A 353 16.80 0.90 -21.40
CA SER A 353 16.57 -0.53 -21.69
C SER A 353 15.18 -0.79 -22.24
N ALA A 354 14.16 -0.04 -21.80
CA ALA A 354 12.84 -0.12 -22.41
C ALA A 354 12.85 0.35 -23.87
N GLU A 355 13.66 1.36 -24.21
CA GLU A 355 13.86 1.82 -25.58
C GLU A 355 14.63 0.80 -26.45
N GLU A 356 15.65 0.15 -25.90
CA GLU A 356 16.40 -0.91 -26.57
C GLU A 356 15.50 -2.12 -26.85
N LEU A 357 14.75 -2.56 -25.84
CA LEU A 357 13.76 -3.62 -25.96
C LEU A 357 12.68 -3.27 -27.00
N TYR A 358 12.17 -2.05 -26.99
CA TYR A 358 11.20 -1.58 -27.97
C TYR A 358 11.73 -1.67 -29.40
N LYS A 359 13.00 -1.29 -29.64
CA LYS A 359 13.63 -1.39 -30.97
C LYS A 359 13.78 -2.85 -31.40
N GLU A 360 14.27 -3.72 -30.51
CA GLU A 360 14.41 -5.15 -30.75
C GLU A 360 13.06 -5.78 -31.14
N ILE A 361 12.04 -5.59 -30.31
CA ILE A 361 10.69 -6.16 -30.51
C ILE A 361 10.03 -5.59 -31.78
N SER A 362 10.16 -4.28 -32.02
CA SER A 362 9.59 -3.65 -33.22
C SER A 362 10.21 -4.19 -34.51
N ASN A 363 11.51 -4.47 -34.51
CA ASN A 363 12.20 -5.07 -35.65
C ASN A 363 11.78 -6.54 -35.87
N SER A 364 11.55 -7.27 -34.78
CA SER A 364 11.14 -8.67 -34.82
C SER A 364 9.67 -8.88 -35.20
N LEU A 365 8.82 -7.87 -35.01
CA LEU A 365 7.37 -7.95 -35.19
C LEU A 365 6.84 -6.89 -36.18
N PRO A 366 7.22 -6.95 -37.47
CA PRO A 366 6.87 -5.90 -38.43
C PRO A 366 5.37 -5.85 -38.77
N LYS A 367 4.59 -6.90 -38.44
CA LYS A 367 3.16 -6.99 -38.74
C LYS A 367 2.26 -6.36 -37.67
N ILE A 368 2.80 -6.05 -36.53
CA ILE A 368 2.03 -5.44 -35.42
C ILE A 368 2.61 -4.09 -35.04
N LYS A 369 1.75 -3.20 -34.54
CA LYS A 369 2.20 -1.91 -34.06
C LYS A 369 2.58 -2.01 -32.57
N VAL A 370 3.83 -1.68 -32.30
CA VAL A 370 4.41 -1.67 -30.95
C VAL A 370 4.44 -0.24 -30.43
N GLY A 371 4.04 -0.03 -29.18
CA GLY A 371 4.16 1.24 -28.47
C GLY A 371 5.17 1.14 -27.33
N LEU A 372 5.65 2.29 -26.85
CA LEU A 372 6.59 2.39 -25.74
C LEU A 372 6.07 3.36 -24.66
N VAL A 373 6.11 2.92 -23.39
CA VAL A 373 5.79 3.78 -22.24
C VAL A 373 6.79 3.54 -21.12
N HIS A 374 7.45 4.61 -20.65
CA HIS A 374 8.38 4.57 -19.50
C HIS A 374 8.29 5.87 -18.67
N GLY A 375 8.90 5.88 -17.47
CA GLY A 375 8.82 6.98 -16.50
C GLY A 375 9.14 8.37 -17.05
N ARG A 376 10.15 8.48 -17.92
CA ARG A 376 10.67 9.75 -18.45
C ARG A 376 9.86 10.38 -19.58
N LEU A 377 8.90 9.68 -20.16
CA LEU A 377 8.01 10.27 -21.18
C LEU A 377 7.19 11.42 -20.58
N LYS A 378 6.99 12.48 -21.36
CA LYS A 378 6.06 13.57 -20.97
C LYS A 378 4.64 13.01 -20.81
N LYS A 379 3.84 13.62 -19.92
CA LYS A 379 2.47 13.20 -19.63
C LYS A 379 1.65 13.03 -20.93
N ASP A 380 1.62 14.04 -21.78
CA ASP A 380 0.85 14.02 -23.04
C ASP A 380 1.25 12.85 -23.97
N GLN A 381 2.53 12.49 -23.96
CA GLN A 381 3.02 11.35 -24.75
C GLN A 381 2.58 10.01 -24.15
N LYS A 382 2.64 9.88 -22.82
CA LYS A 382 2.16 8.68 -22.12
C LYS A 382 0.66 8.48 -22.38
N ASP A 383 -0.13 9.53 -22.16
CA ASP A 383 -1.58 9.51 -22.33
C ASP A 383 -1.97 9.17 -23.78
N SER A 384 -1.32 9.80 -24.77
CA SER A 384 -1.54 9.49 -26.17
C SER A 384 -1.20 8.03 -26.52
N MET A 385 -0.11 7.48 -25.95
CA MET A 385 0.31 6.11 -26.23
C MET A 385 -0.66 5.10 -25.60
N ILE A 386 -1.09 5.35 -24.36
CA ILE A 386 -2.08 4.54 -23.65
C ILE A 386 -3.43 4.57 -24.39
N ASP A 387 -3.87 5.73 -24.87
CA ASP A 387 -5.12 5.86 -25.62
C ASP A 387 -5.08 5.10 -26.95
N LYS A 388 -3.96 5.16 -27.68
CA LYS A 388 -3.77 4.37 -28.89
C LYS A 388 -3.80 2.86 -28.60
N PHE A 389 -3.20 2.45 -27.50
CA PHE A 389 -3.22 1.06 -27.05
C PHE A 389 -4.64 0.65 -26.62
N ARG A 390 -5.37 1.52 -25.91
CA ARG A 390 -6.78 1.29 -25.53
C ARG A 390 -7.72 1.21 -26.74
N LYS A 391 -7.48 1.99 -27.79
CA LYS A 391 -8.28 1.97 -29.02
C LYS A 391 -7.92 0.80 -29.94
N GLY A 392 -6.76 0.15 -29.73
CA GLY A 392 -6.27 -0.94 -30.57
C GLY A 392 -5.43 -0.50 -31.77
N ASP A 393 -5.09 0.78 -31.86
CA ASP A 393 -4.14 1.28 -32.86
C ASP A 393 -2.73 0.70 -32.62
N ILE A 394 -2.43 0.30 -31.40
CA ILE A 394 -1.24 -0.40 -30.94
C ILE A 394 -1.68 -1.73 -30.32
N GLN A 395 -1.04 -2.83 -30.71
CA GLN A 395 -1.36 -4.18 -30.24
C GLN A 395 -0.43 -4.67 -29.12
N LEU A 396 0.82 -4.21 -29.11
CA LEU A 396 1.81 -4.54 -28.09
C LEU A 396 2.36 -3.27 -27.43
N LEU A 397 2.30 -3.18 -26.11
CA LEU A 397 2.87 -2.08 -25.35
C LEU A 397 4.10 -2.54 -24.57
N VAL A 398 5.27 -2.09 -25.00
CA VAL A 398 6.52 -2.23 -24.23
C VAL A 398 6.56 -1.15 -23.17
N CYS A 399 6.86 -1.51 -21.93
CA CYS A 399 6.79 -0.58 -20.82
C CYS A 399 7.72 -0.99 -19.66
N THR A 400 8.02 -0.04 -18.81
CA THR A 400 8.63 -0.31 -17.49
C THR A 400 7.55 -0.62 -16.45
N THR A 401 7.92 -0.80 -15.19
CA THR A 401 6.99 -1.01 -14.06
C THR A 401 5.99 0.13 -13.85
N VAL A 402 6.12 1.25 -14.55
CA VAL A 402 5.17 2.40 -14.50
C VAL A 402 3.72 1.99 -14.75
N ILE A 403 3.47 0.90 -15.51
CA ILE A 403 2.09 0.40 -15.72
C ILE A 403 1.50 -0.30 -14.49
N GLU A 404 2.30 -0.61 -13.48
CA GLU A 404 1.81 -1.10 -12.19
C GLU A 404 0.75 -0.16 -11.61
N VAL A 405 0.82 1.12 -11.96
CA VAL A 405 -0.09 2.14 -11.45
C VAL A 405 -0.89 2.76 -12.60
N GLY A 406 -2.17 2.41 -12.67
CA GLY A 406 -3.15 3.26 -13.34
C GLY A 406 -3.50 2.96 -14.80
N VAL A 407 -2.99 1.93 -15.48
CA VAL A 407 -3.43 1.64 -16.85
C VAL A 407 -4.44 0.50 -16.88
N ASP A 408 -5.68 0.81 -17.24
CA ASP A 408 -6.75 -0.17 -17.43
C ASP A 408 -7.10 -0.34 -18.92
N VAL A 409 -6.81 -1.53 -19.45
CA VAL A 409 -7.15 -1.93 -20.83
C VAL A 409 -7.77 -3.32 -20.78
N PRO A 410 -9.12 -3.42 -20.76
CA PRO A 410 -9.83 -4.70 -20.62
C PRO A 410 -9.50 -5.73 -21.70
N GLU A 411 -9.15 -5.28 -22.89
CA GLU A 411 -8.80 -6.15 -24.02
C GLU A 411 -7.36 -6.69 -23.97
N ALA A 412 -6.56 -6.28 -22.99
CA ALA A 412 -5.23 -6.86 -22.80
C ALA A 412 -5.34 -8.24 -22.16
N THR A 413 -4.88 -9.27 -22.86
CA THR A 413 -5.02 -10.67 -22.46
C THR A 413 -3.70 -11.38 -22.25
N LEU A 414 -2.59 -10.73 -22.60
CA LEU A 414 -1.25 -11.29 -22.47
C LEU A 414 -0.33 -10.29 -21.77
N MET A 415 0.36 -10.77 -20.74
CA MET A 415 1.40 -10.03 -20.01
C MET A 415 2.71 -10.81 -20.10
N ILE A 416 3.76 -10.18 -20.58
CA ILE A 416 5.12 -10.72 -20.52
C ILE A 416 5.90 -9.87 -19.52
N ILE A 417 6.58 -10.51 -18.56
CA ILE A 417 7.43 -9.85 -17.56
C ILE A 417 8.83 -10.40 -17.72
N GLU A 418 9.78 -9.56 -18.13
CA GLU A 418 11.19 -9.93 -18.20
C GLU A 418 11.86 -9.83 -16.84
N ASN A 419 12.85 -10.70 -16.62
CA ASN A 419 13.62 -10.80 -15.39
C ASN A 419 12.74 -10.70 -14.11
N PRO A 420 11.70 -11.56 -13.97
CA PRO A 420 10.77 -11.51 -12.84
C PRO A 420 11.47 -11.72 -11.50
N GLU A 421 12.63 -12.36 -11.50
CA GLU A 421 13.46 -12.58 -10.31
C GLU A 421 13.90 -11.30 -9.60
N ARG A 422 13.78 -10.14 -10.25
CA ARG A 422 14.16 -8.83 -9.73
C ARG A 422 13.02 -8.10 -9.04
N LEU A 423 11.79 -8.55 -9.27
CA LEU A 423 10.60 -7.97 -8.67
C LEU A 423 10.18 -8.72 -7.41
N GLY A 424 9.58 -8.01 -6.47
CA GLY A 424 8.86 -8.61 -5.36
C GLY A 424 7.58 -9.31 -5.83
N LEU A 425 7.13 -10.31 -5.08
CA LEU A 425 5.90 -11.02 -5.41
C LEU A 425 4.67 -10.10 -5.51
N SER A 426 4.58 -9.12 -4.63
CA SER A 426 3.50 -8.12 -4.67
C SER A 426 3.49 -7.32 -5.96
N GLN A 427 4.66 -6.94 -6.50
CA GLN A 427 4.76 -6.23 -7.78
C GLN A 427 4.39 -7.12 -8.96
N LEU A 428 4.88 -8.38 -8.98
CA LEU A 428 4.51 -9.36 -9.99
C LEU A 428 2.99 -9.59 -10.02
N HIS A 429 2.37 -9.67 -8.84
CA HIS A 429 0.93 -9.84 -8.70
C HIS A 429 0.14 -8.62 -9.22
N GLN A 430 0.58 -7.41 -8.91
CA GLN A 430 -0.04 -6.18 -9.42
C GLN A 430 0.06 -6.07 -10.95
N LEU A 431 1.22 -6.41 -11.53
CA LEU A 431 1.40 -6.47 -12.98
C LEU A 431 0.49 -7.54 -13.61
N ARG A 432 0.46 -8.76 -13.05
CA ARG A 432 -0.45 -9.82 -13.51
C ARG A 432 -1.90 -9.36 -13.50
N GLY A 433 -2.32 -8.61 -12.51
CA GLY A 433 -3.67 -8.06 -12.37
C GLY A 433 -4.05 -7.02 -13.44
N ARG A 434 -3.11 -6.59 -14.29
CA ARG A 434 -3.39 -5.67 -15.42
C ARG A 434 -3.99 -6.36 -16.64
N VAL A 435 -3.99 -7.67 -16.69
CA VAL A 435 -4.66 -8.48 -17.72
C VAL A 435 -5.81 -9.28 -17.14
N GLY A 436 -6.67 -9.85 -17.98
CA GLY A 436 -7.80 -10.65 -17.54
C GLY A 436 -8.95 -9.84 -16.93
N ARG A 437 -9.16 -8.61 -17.38
CA ARG A 437 -10.23 -7.73 -16.89
C ARG A 437 -11.53 -7.84 -17.69
N LYS A 438 -11.48 -8.39 -18.89
CA LYS A 438 -12.66 -8.65 -19.70
C LYS A 438 -13.29 -9.98 -19.30
N ALA A 439 -14.58 -9.95 -19.02
CA ALA A 439 -15.32 -11.15 -18.66
C ALA A 439 -15.23 -12.25 -19.73
N ASN A 440 -15.20 -13.51 -19.31
CA ASN A 440 -15.18 -14.70 -20.17
C ASN A 440 -14.02 -14.71 -21.20
N THR A 441 -12.89 -14.13 -20.84
CA THR A 441 -11.70 -14.10 -21.71
C THR A 441 -10.51 -14.72 -21.00
N ASP A 442 -9.88 -15.71 -21.63
CA ASP A 442 -8.66 -16.32 -21.10
C ASP A 442 -7.48 -15.38 -21.26
N SER A 443 -6.74 -15.22 -20.20
CA SER A 443 -5.59 -14.33 -20.11
C SER A 443 -4.38 -15.04 -19.53
N HIS A 444 -3.20 -14.64 -20.00
CA HIS A 444 -1.95 -15.30 -19.65
C HIS A 444 -0.92 -14.28 -19.15
N CYS A 445 -0.15 -14.69 -18.16
CA CYS A 445 1.03 -13.99 -17.67
C CYS A 445 2.25 -14.89 -17.87
N LEU A 446 3.21 -14.44 -18.66
CA LEU A 446 4.45 -15.15 -18.91
C LEU A 446 5.60 -14.47 -18.18
N LEU A 447 6.29 -15.23 -17.35
CA LEU A 447 7.49 -14.81 -16.62
C LEU A 447 8.72 -15.30 -17.39
N LEU A 448 9.47 -14.37 -17.99
CA LEU A 448 10.66 -14.67 -18.80
C LEU A 448 11.91 -14.43 -17.97
N TYR A 449 12.49 -15.50 -17.43
CA TYR A 449 13.57 -15.42 -16.45
C TYR A 449 14.95 -15.75 -17.05
N LYS A 450 15.99 -15.24 -16.40
CA LYS A 450 17.40 -15.47 -16.78
C LYS A 450 18.01 -16.57 -15.92
N GLU A 451 18.65 -17.56 -16.56
CA GLU A 451 19.37 -18.62 -15.85
C GLU A 451 20.80 -18.18 -15.50
N PRO A 452 21.39 -18.66 -14.37
CA PRO A 452 20.75 -19.52 -13.35
C PRO A 452 19.90 -18.71 -12.37
N LEU A 453 18.80 -19.29 -11.89
CA LEU A 453 17.98 -18.71 -10.83
C LEU A 453 18.59 -19.02 -9.45
N SER A 454 18.46 -18.07 -8.52
CA SER A 454 18.66 -18.36 -7.10
C SER A 454 17.46 -19.13 -6.55
N SER A 455 17.65 -19.88 -5.45
CA SER A 455 16.57 -20.61 -4.79
C SER A 455 15.39 -19.70 -4.41
N LEU A 456 15.67 -18.49 -3.98
CA LEU A 456 14.67 -17.47 -3.64
C LEU A 456 13.88 -17.01 -4.88
N ALA A 457 14.56 -16.81 -6.00
CA ALA A 457 13.92 -16.42 -7.26
C ALA A 457 13.05 -17.55 -7.82
N GLU A 458 13.52 -18.79 -7.75
CA GLU A 458 12.75 -19.97 -8.14
C GLU A 458 11.46 -20.10 -7.33
N GLU A 459 11.55 -19.92 -6.01
CA GLU A 459 10.39 -20.00 -5.13
C GLU A 459 9.37 -18.88 -5.39
N ARG A 460 9.83 -17.65 -5.70
CA ARG A 460 8.95 -16.54 -6.13
C ARG A 460 8.22 -16.85 -7.42
N ILE A 461 8.91 -17.33 -8.44
CA ILE A 461 8.32 -17.69 -9.73
C ILE A 461 7.28 -18.80 -9.54
N ARG A 462 7.64 -19.85 -8.80
CA ARG A 462 6.74 -20.97 -8.49
C ARG A 462 5.48 -20.51 -7.75
N THR A 463 5.62 -19.63 -6.77
CA THR A 463 4.47 -19.04 -6.05
C THR A 463 3.49 -18.34 -7.01
N MET A 464 4.02 -17.61 -8.00
CA MET A 464 3.19 -16.93 -9.01
C MET A 464 2.47 -17.92 -9.95
N GLU A 465 3.06 -19.10 -10.22
CA GLU A 465 2.44 -20.16 -11.02
C GLU A 465 1.35 -20.92 -10.24
N ASP A 466 1.62 -21.18 -8.94
CA ASP A 466 0.77 -22.04 -8.10
C ASP A 466 -0.52 -21.34 -7.63
N THR A 467 -0.54 -20.00 -7.50
CA THR A 467 -1.71 -19.30 -6.97
C THR A 467 -2.01 -17.96 -7.64
N ASN A 468 -3.31 -17.67 -7.73
CA ASN A 468 -3.81 -16.35 -8.10
C ASN A 468 -4.29 -15.53 -6.88
N ASP A 469 -4.31 -16.11 -5.69
CA ASP A 469 -4.77 -15.48 -4.47
C ASP A 469 -3.74 -14.46 -3.97
N GLY A 470 -4.08 -13.17 -4.05
CA GLY A 470 -3.21 -12.08 -3.64
C GLY A 470 -2.83 -12.12 -2.16
N PHE A 471 -3.69 -12.64 -1.27
CA PHE A 471 -3.38 -12.77 0.16
C PHE A 471 -2.30 -13.82 0.40
N LYS A 472 -2.40 -14.98 -0.24
CA LYS A 472 -1.37 -16.04 -0.17
C LYS A 472 -0.04 -15.57 -0.76
N ILE A 473 -0.09 -14.81 -1.86
CA ILE A 473 1.10 -14.22 -2.47
C ILE A 473 1.76 -13.22 -1.52
N ALA A 474 0.97 -12.38 -0.85
CA ALA A 474 1.49 -11.41 0.12
C ALA A 474 2.10 -12.11 1.35
N GLU A 475 1.46 -13.15 1.88
CA GLU A 475 2.03 -13.97 2.96
C GLU A 475 3.38 -14.57 2.54
N LYS A 476 3.44 -15.14 1.33
CA LYS A 476 4.66 -15.74 0.81
C LYS A 476 5.75 -14.71 0.52
N ASP A 477 5.39 -13.51 0.00
CA ASP A 477 6.34 -12.39 -0.20
C ASP A 477 7.01 -11.98 1.12
N LEU A 478 6.25 -11.98 2.19
CA LEU A 478 6.75 -11.70 3.53
C LEU A 478 7.67 -12.82 4.05
N GLU A 479 7.29 -14.09 3.89
CA GLU A 479 8.12 -15.23 4.28
C GLU A 479 9.48 -15.21 3.56
N LEU A 480 9.49 -14.97 2.25
CA LEU A 480 10.67 -15.01 1.41
C LEU A 480 11.62 -13.82 1.61
N ARG A 481 11.10 -12.66 2.01
CA ARG A 481 11.96 -11.48 2.29
C ARG A 481 12.83 -11.68 3.54
N GLY A 482 12.44 -12.56 4.48
CA GLY A 482 13.20 -12.82 5.70
C GLY A 482 13.42 -11.60 6.58
N ALA A 483 14.16 -11.77 7.68
CA ALA A 483 14.44 -10.69 8.63
C ALA A 483 15.41 -9.59 8.09
N GLY A 484 16.13 -9.85 7.00
CA GLY A 484 17.18 -8.97 6.46
C GLY A 484 16.68 -7.88 5.50
N ASP A 485 15.60 -8.15 4.76
CA ASP A 485 15.11 -7.27 3.68
C ASP A 485 13.91 -6.39 4.08
N ILE A 486 13.58 -6.33 5.37
CA ILE A 486 12.54 -5.42 5.91
C ILE A 486 12.86 -3.95 5.60
N TYR A 487 14.10 -3.64 5.22
CA TYR A 487 14.49 -2.31 4.76
C TYR A 487 13.73 -1.83 3.50
N GLY A 488 13.20 -2.73 2.65
CA GLY A 488 12.30 -2.38 1.54
C GLY A 488 10.92 -1.87 1.99
N ILE A 489 10.50 -2.19 3.19
CA ILE A 489 9.24 -1.71 3.81
C ILE A 489 9.34 -0.21 4.17
N ARG A 490 10.54 0.35 4.29
CA ARG A 490 10.74 1.81 4.47
C ARG A 490 10.10 2.66 3.37
N GLN A 491 9.96 2.12 2.16
CA GLN A 491 9.29 2.82 1.06
C GLN A 491 7.74 2.77 1.15
N SER A 492 7.19 1.83 1.93
CA SER A 492 5.73 1.60 1.98
C SER A 492 5.02 2.33 3.13
N GLY A 493 5.71 3.14 3.95
CA GLY A 493 5.11 3.82 5.11
C GLY A 493 4.62 2.88 6.21
N LEU A 494 5.04 1.61 6.17
CA LEU A 494 4.87 0.64 7.23
C LEU A 494 5.79 0.96 8.41
N MET A 495 5.46 0.47 9.61
CA MET A 495 6.20 0.74 10.85
C MET A 495 7.72 0.64 10.66
N ASP A 496 8.46 1.63 11.15
CA ASP A 496 9.91 1.61 11.20
C ASP A 496 10.37 0.74 12.38
N LEU A 497 10.07 -0.57 12.30
CA LEU A 497 10.45 -1.56 13.30
C LEU A 497 11.97 -1.75 13.27
N LYS A 498 12.61 -1.73 14.44
CA LYS A 498 14.07 -1.83 14.58
C LYS A 498 14.54 -3.27 14.71
N ILE A 499 13.78 -4.10 15.44
CA ILE A 499 14.14 -5.49 15.78
C ILE A 499 12.99 -6.48 15.58
N ALA A 500 11.76 -6.06 15.79
CA ALA A 500 10.59 -6.91 15.61
C ALA A 500 10.34 -7.24 14.13
N ASN A 501 9.95 -8.48 13.88
CA ASN A 501 9.49 -8.94 12.59
C ASN A 501 8.04 -9.43 12.73
N PRO A 502 7.04 -8.74 12.14
CA PRO A 502 5.62 -9.06 12.36
C PRO A 502 5.20 -10.47 11.95
N ILE A 503 6.00 -11.15 11.14
CA ILE A 503 5.72 -12.52 10.68
C ILE A 503 6.36 -13.52 11.63
N ARG A 504 7.69 -13.42 11.81
CA ARG A 504 8.43 -14.26 12.74
C ARG A 504 7.82 -14.20 14.14
N ASP A 505 7.45 -13.00 14.56
CA ASP A 505 7.02 -12.69 15.91
C ASP A 505 5.48 -12.57 16.02
N SER A 506 4.74 -13.16 15.07
CA SER A 506 3.27 -13.09 15.01
C SER A 506 2.57 -13.60 16.28
N ASN A 507 3.17 -14.56 16.97
CA ASN A 507 2.69 -15.06 18.25
C ASN A 507 2.78 -14.02 19.39
N LEU A 508 3.72 -13.08 19.31
CA LEU A 508 3.88 -12.00 20.28
C LEU A 508 2.91 -10.83 20.05
N LEU A 509 2.34 -10.71 18.84
CA LEU A 509 1.45 -9.59 18.50
C LEU A 509 0.19 -9.56 19.38
N VAL A 510 -0.44 -10.71 19.60
CA VAL A 510 -1.66 -10.80 20.43
C VAL A 510 -1.35 -10.42 21.87
N VAL A 511 -0.26 -10.97 22.41
CA VAL A 511 0.19 -10.69 23.79
C VAL A 511 0.56 -9.22 23.94
N ALA A 512 1.31 -8.67 22.98
CA ALA A 512 1.68 -7.25 22.99
C ALA A 512 0.47 -6.32 22.92
N GLN A 513 -0.60 -6.70 22.22
CA GLN A 513 -1.83 -5.91 22.14
C GLN A 513 -2.56 -5.88 23.48
N GLU A 514 -2.69 -7.00 24.16
CA GLU A 514 -3.31 -7.08 25.47
C GLU A 514 -2.52 -6.28 26.51
N GLU A 515 -1.20 -6.48 26.54
CA GLU A 515 -0.30 -5.75 27.44
C GLU A 515 -0.29 -4.23 27.16
N ALA A 516 -0.31 -3.81 25.88
CA ALA A 516 -0.40 -2.39 25.52
C ALA A 516 -1.67 -1.72 26.06
N ILE A 517 -2.82 -2.40 25.96
CA ILE A 517 -4.11 -1.89 26.49
C ILE A 517 -4.03 -1.73 28.01
N GLU A 518 -3.46 -2.71 28.69
CA GLU A 518 -3.35 -2.73 30.13
C GLU A 518 -2.38 -1.65 30.62
N LEU A 519 -1.21 -1.55 30.01
CA LEU A 519 -0.16 -0.60 30.32
C LEU A 519 -0.62 0.85 30.05
N GLY A 520 -1.31 1.10 28.96
CA GLY A 520 -1.88 2.41 28.65
C GLY A 520 -2.94 2.87 29.64
N LYS A 521 -3.64 1.94 30.32
CA LYS A 521 -4.61 2.26 31.38
C LYS A 521 -3.95 2.47 32.74
N LYS A 522 -3.02 1.59 33.15
CA LYS A 522 -2.48 1.51 34.47
C LYS A 522 -1.20 2.34 34.66
N GLU A 523 -0.32 2.38 33.68
CA GLU A 523 1.03 2.96 33.79
C GLU A 523 1.31 4.00 32.69
N LYS A 524 0.50 5.04 32.58
CA LYS A 524 0.58 6.07 31.52
C LYS A 524 1.96 6.70 31.37
N ALA A 525 2.69 6.94 32.45
CA ALA A 525 4.02 7.52 32.42
C ALA A 525 5.03 6.57 31.74
N PHE A 526 5.01 5.30 32.13
CA PHE A 526 5.87 4.28 31.51
C PHE A 526 5.50 4.02 30.04
N ALA A 527 4.20 3.98 29.72
CA ALA A 527 3.72 3.88 28.35
C ALA A 527 4.27 5.02 27.46
N LYS A 528 4.30 6.26 27.96
CA LYS A 528 4.90 7.39 27.27
C LYS A 528 6.39 7.21 27.04
N THR A 529 7.13 6.78 28.06
CA THR A 529 8.57 6.49 27.95
C THR A 529 8.86 5.42 26.90
N LEU A 530 8.04 4.35 26.83
CA LEU A 530 8.18 3.32 25.80
C LEU A 530 8.01 3.87 24.39
N VAL A 531 6.97 4.67 24.18
CA VAL A 531 6.72 5.31 22.87
C VAL A 531 7.86 6.25 22.49
N GLU A 532 8.35 7.09 23.40
CA GLU A 532 9.49 7.97 23.17
C GLU A 532 10.78 7.19 22.85
N ARG A 533 11.03 6.06 23.50
CA ARG A 533 12.20 5.20 23.31
C ARG A 533 12.24 4.56 21.92
N TRP A 534 11.14 3.99 21.49
CA TRP A 534 11.09 3.21 20.26
C TRP A 534 10.72 4.03 19.02
N ILE A 535 9.83 5.01 19.17
CA ILE A 535 9.25 5.80 18.08
C ILE A 535 9.85 7.21 18.05
N GLY A 536 10.31 7.73 19.21
CA GLY A 536 10.87 9.07 19.35
C GLY A 536 9.77 10.14 19.42
N ASN A 537 10.17 11.41 19.45
CA ASN A 537 9.27 12.58 19.53
C ASN A 537 8.37 12.77 18.30
N ARG A 538 8.15 11.73 17.51
CA ARG A 538 7.20 11.76 16.37
C ARG A 538 5.75 11.94 16.83
N VAL A 539 5.48 11.84 18.13
CA VAL A 539 4.14 12.10 18.71
C VAL A 539 3.86 13.61 18.84
N ASP A 540 4.89 14.46 18.89
CA ASP A 540 4.74 15.93 18.98
C ASP A 540 4.28 16.61 17.67
N TYR A 541 4.01 15.83 16.61
CA TYR A 541 3.51 16.36 15.34
C TYR A 541 1.98 16.49 15.27
N SER A 542 1.28 16.27 16.39
CA SER A 542 -0.14 16.63 16.51
C SER A 542 -0.38 18.12 16.77
N ASP A 543 0.68 18.86 17.16
CA ASP A 543 0.59 20.29 17.53
C ASP A 543 1.30 21.26 16.57
N SER A 544 1.68 20.82 15.36
CA SER A 544 2.29 21.72 14.37
C SER A 544 1.58 21.75 13.02
#